data_54fed100a2ec11ed623fcc09fc452d5f
#
_entry.id   54fed100a2ec11ed623fcc09fc452d5f
#
_cell.length_a   1.000
_cell.length_b   1.000
_cell.length_c   1.000
_cell.angle_alpha   90.00
_cell.angle_beta   90.00
_cell.angle_gamma   90.00
#
_symmetry.space_group_name_H-M   'P 1'
#
loop_
_entity.id
_entity.type
_entity.pdbx_description
1 polymer ?
#
loop_
_entity_poly.entity_id
_entity_poly.type
_entity_poly.pdbx_seq_one_letter_code
_entity_poly.pdbx_strand_id
1 'polypeptide(L)'
;MKNIILIGMPGCGKSTLGRRLAGALHRSFVDADTYLEEKEGKSIPELFAVSEDCFRDAEERTIEALAKRESLVIATGGGVVKRAVNIERLKKTGTIYFIDRRPEDIAGDVEVSTRPLLAEGSAKVYTLYHERIALYRKAADEIVVNEGSLESVLEKLTKLAIRGQGDHLMRITGL
;
A
#
# COMPACT_ATOMS: atom_id res chain seq x y z
N MET A 1 3.03 7.93 17.31
CA MET A 1 1.80 8.00 16.44
C MET A 1 1.74 6.78 15.54
N LYS A 2 0.56 6.16 15.37
CA LYS A 2 0.39 5.01 14.48
C LYS A 2 0.76 5.32 13.03
N ASN A 3 1.30 4.33 12.33
CA ASN A 3 1.55 4.41 10.90
C ASN A 3 0.24 4.45 10.11
N ILE A 4 0.27 5.07 8.93
CA ILE A 4 -0.79 5.04 7.93
C ILE A 4 -0.28 4.16 6.79
N ILE A 5 -0.97 3.06 6.54
CA ILE A 5 -0.52 2.03 5.61
C ILE A 5 -1.49 1.96 4.44
N LEU A 6 -0.99 2.11 3.22
CA LEU A 6 -1.76 2.04 1.99
C LEU A 6 -1.50 0.72 1.29
N ILE A 7 -2.56 -0.08 1.09
CA ILE A 7 -2.56 -1.32 0.33
C ILE A 7 -3.46 -1.21 -0.90
N GLY A 8 -3.29 -2.08 -1.86
CA GLY A 8 -4.11 -2.15 -3.07
C GLY A 8 -3.32 -2.58 -4.29
N MET A 9 -4.01 -2.67 -5.42
CA MET A 9 -3.46 -3.08 -6.70
C MET A 9 -2.25 -2.24 -7.15
N PRO A 10 -1.31 -2.82 -7.90
CA PRO A 10 -0.36 -2.01 -8.67
C PRO A 10 -1.12 -1.02 -9.55
N GLY A 11 -0.73 0.25 -9.55
CA GLY A 11 -1.41 1.29 -10.32
C GLY A 11 -2.67 1.88 -9.70
N CYS A 12 -3.05 1.51 -8.48
CA CYS A 12 -4.22 2.09 -7.82
C CYS A 12 -4.00 3.47 -7.17
N GLY A 13 -2.77 4.01 -7.20
CA GLY A 13 -2.48 5.37 -6.74
C GLY A 13 -1.86 5.50 -5.35
N LYS A 14 -1.42 4.40 -4.71
CA LYS A 14 -0.85 4.40 -3.35
C LYS A 14 0.32 5.36 -3.17
N SER A 15 1.31 5.33 -4.05
CA SER A 15 2.51 6.17 -3.91
C SER A 15 2.20 7.65 -4.10
N THR A 16 1.33 7.99 -5.04
CA THR A 16 0.90 9.39 -5.28
C THR A 16 0.08 9.91 -4.11
N LEU A 17 -0.96 9.18 -3.70
CA LEU A 17 -1.81 9.55 -2.56
C LEU A 17 -1.00 9.59 -1.26
N GLY A 18 -0.13 8.60 -1.04
CA GLY A 18 0.70 8.50 0.16
C GLY A 18 1.66 9.67 0.33
N ARG A 19 2.32 10.11 -0.74
CA ARG A 19 3.21 11.29 -0.72
C ARG A 19 2.45 12.55 -0.36
N ARG A 20 1.30 12.78 -0.99
CA ARG A 20 0.47 13.96 -0.72
C ARG A 20 -0.12 13.92 0.68
N LEU A 21 -0.59 12.76 1.13
CA LEU A 21 -1.09 12.58 2.49
C LEU A 21 -0.01 12.84 3.54
N ALA A 22 1.20 12.33 3.33
CA ALA A 22 2.33 12.58 4.22
C ALA A 22 2.66 14.06 4.34
N GLY A 23 2.67 14.79 3.22
CA GLY A 23 2.85 16.24 3.20
C GLY A 23 1.74 16.96 3.98
N ALA A 24 0.47 16.61 3.74
CA ALA A 24 -0.67 17.22 4.42
C ALA A 24 -0.69 16.98 5.93
N LEU A 25 -0.16 15.83 6.38
CA LEU A 25 -0.10 15.45 7.81
C LEU A 25 1.26 15.72 8.46
N HIS A 26 2.21 16.35 7.77
CA HIS A 26 3.59 16.59 8.22
C HIS A 26 4.29 15.31 8.71
N ARG A 27 4.16 14.21 7.92
CA ARG A 27 4.76 12.90 8.19
C ARG A 27 5.78 12.52 7.15
N SER A 28 6.66 11.57 7.49
CA SER A 28 7.55 10.94 6.51
C SER A 28 6.78 9.95 5.64
N PHE A 29 7.08 9.97 4.33
CA PHE A 29 6.57 9.00 3.36
C PHE A 29 7.61 7.93 3.08
N VAL A 30 7.20 6.67 2.96
CA VAL A 30 8.03 5.56 2.53
C VAL A 30 7.26 4.73 1.48
N ASP A 31 7.88 4.53 0.32
CA ASP A 31 7.48 3.52 -0.63
C ASP A 31 8.22 2.22 -0.28
N ALA A 32 7.48 1.16 0.04
CA ALA A 32 8.07 -0.08 0.53
C ALA A 32 8.88 -0.81 -0.55
N ASP A 33 8.49 -0.70 -1.83
CA ASP A 33 9.22 -1.30 -2.93
C ASP A 33 10.58 -0.59 -3.14
N THR A 34 10.60 0.74 -3.12
CA THR A 34 11.85 1.52 -3.18
C THR A 34 12.76 1.20 -1.98
N TYR A 35 12.19 1.17 -0.78
CA TYR A 35 12.94 0.83 0.43
C TYR A 35 13.53 -0.58 0.38
N LEU A 36 12.79 -1.54 -0.17
CA LEU A 36 13.25 -2.91 -0.37
C LEU A 36 14.47 -2.95 -1.30
N GLU A 37 14.41 -2.32 -2.47
CA GLU A 37 15.51 -2.29 -3.43
C GLU A 37 16.77 -1.65 -2.84
N GLU A 38 16.61 -0.56 -2.09
CA GLU A 38 17.73 0.10 -1.40
C GLU A 38 18.38 -0.81 -0.35
N LYS A 39 17.58 -1.57 0.40
CA LYS A 39 18.08 -2.48 1.45
C LYS A 39 18.71 -3.75 0.91
N GLU A 40 18.12 -4.34 -0.10
CA GLU A 40 18.63 -5.58 -0.71
C GLU A 40 19.80 -5.32 -1.68
N GLY A 41 19.98 -4.06 -2.15
CA GLY A 41 20.97 -3.72 -3.18
C GLY A 41 20.69 -4.39 -4.53
N LYS A 42 19.44 -4.79 -4.76
CA LYS A 42 18.93 -5.45 -5.96
C LYS A 42 17.58 -4.91 -6.34
N SER A 43 17.31 -4.83 -7.63
CA SER A 43 15.98 -4.48 -8.12
C SER A 43 14.96 -5.61 -7.88
N ILE A 44 13.68 -5.25 -7.82
CA ILE A 44 12.60 -6.23 -7.69
C ILE A 44 12.62 -7.26 -8.83
N PRO A 45 12.81 -6.88 -10.12
CA PRO A 45 12.98 -7.86 -11.19
C PRO A 45 14.14 -8.85 -10.98
N GLU A 46 15.27 -8.39 -10.42
CA GLU A 46 16.40 -9.27 -10.11
C GLU A 46 16.06 -10.30 -9.02
N LEU A 47 15.29 -9.89 -8.01
CA LEU A 47 14.83 -10.80 -6.97
C LEU A 47 13.85 -11.83 -7.52
N PHE A 48 12.89 -11.41 -8.36
CA PHE A 48 11.95 -12.31 -9.06
C PHE A 48 12.67 -13.25 -10.03
N ALA A 49 13.78 -12.84 -10.65
CA ALA A 49 14.57 -13.68 -11.52
C ALA A 49 15.18 -14.88 -10.78
N VAL A 50 15.42 -14.75 -9.47
CA VAL A 50 15.81 -15.89 -8.61
C VAL A 50 14.60 -16.78 -8.34
N SER A 51 13.55 -16.22 -7.71
CA SER A 51 12.25 -16.86 -7.49
C SER A 51 11.26 -15.86 -6.92
N GLU A 52 9.95 -16.15 -7.01
CA GLU A 52 8.94 -15.35 -6.29
C GLU A 52 9.19 -15.39 -4.77
N ASP A 53 9.55 -16.53 -4.20
CA ASP A 53 9.84 -16.65 -2.78
C ASP A 53 11.01 -15.78 -2.34
N CYS A 54 12.06 -15.66 -3.14
CA CYS A 54 13.17 -14.75 -2.87
C CYS A 54 12.69 -13.30 -2.70
N PHE A 55 11.85 -12.84 -3.62
CA PHE A 55 11.23 -11.52 -3.51
C PHE A 55 10.31 -11.42 -2.29
N ARG A 56 9.45 -12.41 -2.03
CA ARG A 56 8.54 -12.39 -0.88
C ARG A 56 9.26 -12.40 0.47
N ASP A 57 10.39 -13.06 0.57
CA ASP A 57 11.24 -13.03 1.76
C ASP A 57 11.84 -11.63 1.99
N ALA A 58 12.28 -10.98 0.91
CA ALA A 58 12.75 -9.59 0.97
C ALA A 58 11.63 -8.62 1.34
N GLU A 59 10.43 -8.80 0.77
CA GLU A 59 9.22 -8.01 1.11
C GLU A 59 8.87 -8.17 2.59
N GLU A 60 8.91 -9.39 3.13
CA GLU A 60 8.62 -9.67 4.54
C GLU A 60 9.62 -9.00 5.48
N ARG A 61 10.93 -9.06 5.19
CA ARG A 61 11.96 -8.34 5.96
C ARG A 61 11.76 -6.83 5.91
N THR A 62 11.38 -6.31 4.75
CA THR A 62 11.07 -4.88 4.55
C THR A 62 9.89 -4.45 5.43
N ILE A 63 8.80 -5.19 5.40
CA ILE A 63 7.60 -4.91 6.21
C ILE A 63 7.94 -4.99 7.70
N GLU A 64 8.72 -5.99 8.13
CA GLU A 64 9.17 -6.09 9.52
C GLU A 64 9.98 -4.86 9.96
N ALA A 65 10.89 -4.38 9.11
CA ALA A 65 11.68 -3.19 9.41
C ALA A 65 10.83 -1.92 9.48
N LEU A 66 9.90 -1.74 8.53
CA LEU A 66 9.01 -0.58 8.50
C LEU A 66 8.00 -0.59 9.64
N ALA A 67 7.49 -1.76 10.03
CA ALA A 67 6.56 -1.90 11.15
C ALA A 67 7.18 -1.54 12.52
N LYS A 68 8.50 -1.56 12.65
CA LYS A 68 9.22 -1.11 13.87
C LYS A 68 9.33 0.41 13.97
N ARG A 69 9.00 1.14 12.92
CA ARG A 69 9.03 2.61 12.88
C ARG A 69 7.64 3.18 13.15
N GLU A 70 7.59 4.45 13.50
CA GLU A 70 6.34 5.15 13.83
C GLU A 70 6.17 6.42 12.99
N SER A 71 4.93 6.91 12.97
CA SER A 71 4.55 8.18 12.30
C SER A 71 4.81 8.21 10.79
N LEU A 72 4.87 7.06 10.14
CA LEU A 72 5.07 6.95 8.70
C LEU A 72 3.73 6.91 7.95
N VAL A 73 3.77 7.37 6.70
CA VAL A 73 2.83 6.97 5.65
C VAL A 73 3.57 5.98 4.75
N ILE A 74 3.10 4.74 4.71
CA ILE A 74 3.73 3.62 3.99
C ILE A 74 2.86 3.22 2.80
N ALA A 75 3.38 3.34 1.59
CA ALA A 75 2.79 2.72 0.40
C ALA A 75 3.43 1.34 0.19
N THR A 76 2.62 0.28 0.23
CA THR A 76 3.12 -1.10 0.10
C THR A 76 3.13 -1.58 -1.35
N GLY A 77 3.87 -2.64 -1.62
CA GLY A 77 3.75 -3.40 -2.86
C GLY A 77 2.37 -4.06 -3.00
N GLY A 78 1.91 -4.25 -4.23
CA GLY A 78 0.58 -4.82 -4.50
C GLY A 78 0.39 -6.26 -4.00
N GLY A 79 1.47 -7.00 -3.79
CA GLY A 79 1.45 -8.38 -3.30
C GLY A 79 1.65 -8.55 -1.80
N VAL A 80 1.74 -7.47 -1.03
CA VAL A 80 1.97 -7.51 0.42
C VAL A 80 0.97 -8.39 1.18
N VAL A 81 -0.26 -8.49 0.68
CA VAL A 81 -1.36 -9.28 1.25
C VAL A 81 -1.22 -10.79 1.02
N LYS A 82 -0.30 -11.24 0.16
CA LYS A 82 -0.08 -12.68 -0.12
C LYS A 82 0.48 -13.44 1.09
N ARG A 83 1.19 -12.76 1.98
CA ARG A 83 1.65 -13.34 3.25
C ARG A 83 0.95 -12.68 4.44
N ALA A 84 0.18 -13.47 5.20
CA ALA A 84 -0.60 -12.98 6.33
C ALA A 84 0.27 -12.28 7.39
N VAL A 85 1.49 -12.76 7.61
CA VAL A 85 2.44 -12.19 8.58
C VAL A 85 2.75 -10.71 8.31
N ASN A 86 2.76 -10.27 7.05
CA ASN A 86 2.94 -8.87 6.71
C ASN A 86 1.79 -8.01 7.27
N ILE A 87 0.56 -8.48 7.07
CA ILE A 87 -0.64 -7.78 7.54
C ILE A 87 -0.71 -7.76 9.07
N GLU A 88 -0.37 -8.86 9.73
CA GLU A 88 -0.31 -8.94 11.19
C GLU A 88 0.69 -7.94 11.78
N ARG A 89 1.89 -7.83 11.18
CA ARG A 89 2.91 -6.88 11.60
C ARG A 89 2.45 -5.43 11.41
N LEU A 90 1.88 -5.12 10.25
CA LEU A 90 1.40 -3.77 9.94
C LEU A 90 0.24 -3.34 10.84
N LYS A 91 -0.70 -4.22 11.13
CA LYS A 91 -1.85 -3.94 12.01
C LYS A 91 -1.44 -3.63 13.47
N LYS A 92 -0.33 -4.19 13.94
CA LYS A 92 0.17 -3.92 15.29
C LYS A 92 0.59 -2.46 15.48
N THR A 93 1.06 -1.81 14.41
CA THR A 93 1.70 -0.50 14.49
C THR A 93 1.02 0.59 13.68
N GLY A 94 -0.01 0.24 12.91
CA GLY A 94 -0.68 1.19 12.03
C GLY A 94 -2.12 0.85 11.73
N THR A 95 -2.74 1.73 10.94
CA THR A 95 -4.07 1.55 10.35
C THR A 95 -3.92 1.32 8.86
N ILE A 96 -4.58 0.29 8.35
CA ILE A 96 -4.48 -0.14 6.95
C ILE A 96 -5.66 0.41 6.15
N TYR A 97 -5.34 1.19 5.12
CA TYR A 97 -6.28 1.76 4.15
C TYR A 97 -6.14 1.03 2.82
N PHE A 98 -7.20 0.40 2.36
CA PHE A 98 -7.24 -0.18 1.02
C PHE A 98 -7.67 0.89 0.02
N ILE A 99 -6.79 1.22 -0.92
CA ILE A 99 -7.08 2.11 -2.04
C ILE A 99 -7.71 1.26 -3.15
N ASP A 100 -9.03 1.28 -3.21
CA ASP A 100 -9.81 0.49 -4.17
C ASP A 100 -10.05 1.30 -5.45
N ARG A 101 -9.32 0.97 -6.49
CA ARG A 101 -9.48 1.51 -7.84
C ARG A 101 -10.01 0.42 -8.76
N ARG A 102 -10.99 0.76 -9.61
CA ARG A 102 -11.57 -0.20 -10.54
C ARG A 102 -10.50 -0.78 -11.48
N PRO A 103 -10.54 -2.09 -11.77
CA PRO A 103 -9.56 -2.72 -12.64
C PRO A 103 -9.59 -2.14 -14.07
N GLU A 104 -10.75 -1.67 -14.55
CA GLU A 104 -10.90 -1.00 -15.85
C GLU A 104 -10.05 0.28 -15.92
N ASP A 105 -10.08 1.08 -14.86
CA ASP A 105 -9.33 2.35 -14.80
C ASP A 105 -7.82 2.10 -14.70
N ILE A 106 -7.41 1.04 -13.98
CA ILE A 106 -6.01 0.61 -13.93
C ILE A 106 -5.55 0.10 -15.28
N ALA A 107 -6.36 -0.73 -15.93
CA ALA A 107 -6.07 -1.31 -17.24
C ALA A 107 -5.92 -0.23 -18.33
N GLY A 108 -6.79 0.79 -18.32
CA GLY A 108 -6.70 1.94 -19.23
C GLY A 108 -5.39 2.72 -19.09
N ASP A 109 -4.88 2.90 -17.87
CA ASP A 109 -3.59 3.55 -17.64
C ASP A 109 -2.40 2.70 -18.12
N VAL A 110 -2.54 1.37 -18.12
CA VAL A 110 -1.49 0.42 -18.55
C VAL A 110 -1.26 0.49 -20.05
N GLU A 111 -2.30 0.67 -20.82
CA GLU A 111 -2.20 0.84 -22.29
C GLU A 111 -1.40 2.08 -22.67
N VAL A 112 -1.27 3.04 -21.76
CA VAL A 112 -0.54 4.31 -21.95
C VAL A 112 0.86 4.29 -21.30
N SER A 113 1.18 3.32 -20.41
CA SER A 113 2.42 3.31 -19.62
C SER A 113 3.22 2.01 -19.69
N THR A 114 4.55 2.10 -19.73
CA THR A 114 5.52 0.98 -19.75
C THR A 114 5.79 0.42 -18.34
N ARG A 115 4.77 0.10 -17.52
CA ARG A 115 4.98 -0.47 -16.18
C ARG A 115 5.31 -1.96 -16.24
N PRO A 116 6.50 -2.44 -15.74
CA PRO A 116 6.97 -3.83 -15.90
C PRO A 116 6.04 -4.90 -15.32
N LEU A 117 5.37 -4.63 -14.18
CA LEU A 117 4.46 -5.59 -13.53
C LEU A 117 3.13 -5.79 -14.29
N LEU A 118 2.84 -4.93 -15.26
CA LEU A 118 1.66 -4.96 -16.11
C LEU A 118 2.05 -5.14 -17.59
N ALA A 119 3.29 -5.55 -17.88
CA ALA A 119 3.82 -5.76 -19.23
C ALA A 119 3.06 -6.79 -20.06
N GLU A 120 2.24 -7.63 -19.42
CA GLU A 120 1.38 -8.63 -20.08
C GLU A 120 -0.01 -8.05 -20.45
N GLY A 121 -0.17 -6.72 -20.39
CA GLY A 121 -1.37 -6.01 -20.82
C GLY A 121 -2.52 -5.99 -19.81
N SER A 122 -3.67 -5.49 -20.26
CA SER A 122 -4.87 -5.30 -19.45
C SER A 122 -5.41 -6.60 -18.82
N ALA A 123 -5.26 -7.74 -19.48
CA ALA A 123 -5.70 -9.04 -18.96
C ALA A 123 -5.04 -9.38 -17.60
N LYS A 124 -3.77 -9.02 -17.40
CA LYS A 124 -3.06 -9.24 -16.14
C LYS A 124 -3.66 -8.45 -14.98
N VAL A 125 -4.15 -7.24 -15.24
CA VAL A 125 -4.81 -6.41 -14.23
C VAL A 125 -6.04 -7.11 -13.67
N TYR A 126 -6.91 -7.64 -14.55
CA TYR A 126 -8.12 -8.34 -14.13
C TYR A 126 -7.81 -9.61 -13.35
N THR A 127 -6.85 -10.41 -13.82
CA THR A 127 -6.41 -11.63 -13.12
C THR A 127 -5.92 -11.30 -11.70
N LEU A 128 -5.00 -10.33 -11.56
CA LEU A 128 -4.48 -9.92 -10.25
C LEU A 128 -5.57 -9.33 -9.34
N TYR A 129 -6.50 -8.56 -9.91
CA TYR A 129 -7.62 -8.00 -9.15
C TYR A 129 -8.49 -9.10 -8.56
N HIS A 130 -8.92 -10.08 -9.36
CA HIS A 130 -9.73 -11.21 -8.89
C HIS A 130 -9.02 -12.07 -7.85
N GLU A 131 -7.71 -12.29 -8.00
CA GLU A 131 -6.91 -13.05 -7.03
C GLU A 131 -6.78 -12.34 -5.68
N ARG A 132 -6.74 -11.00 -5.66
CA ARG A 132 -6.29 -10.22 -4.50
C ARG A 132 -7.38 -9.42 -3.82
N ILE A 133 -8.50 -9.13 -4.48
CA ILE A 133 -9.54 -8.22 -3.94
C ILE A 133 -10.05 -8.68 -2.57
N ALA A 134 -10.29 -9.98 -2.38
CA ALA A 134 -10.73 -10.53 -1.10
C ALA A 134 -9.67 -10.37 0.00
N LEU A 135 -8.38 -10.51 -0.36
CA LEU A 135 -7.26 -10.32 0.57
C LEU A 135 -7.12 -8.87 0.99
N TYR A 136 -7.24 -7.91 0.05
CA TYR A 136 -7.21 -6.48 0.38
C TYR A 136 -8.35 -6.10 1.32
N ARG A 137 -9.57 -6.53 1.02
CA ARG A 137 -10.76 -6.26 1.85
C ARG A 137 -10.63 -6.84 3.26
N LYS A 138 -10.10 -8.06 3.37
CA LYS A 138 -9.85 -8.71 4.67
C LYS A 138 -8.76 -8.00 5.49
N ALA A 139 -7.73 -7.50 4.82
CA ALA A 139 -6.60 -6.83 5.46
C ALA A 139 -6.93 -5.42 5.93
N ALA A 140 -7.81 -4.71 5.22
CA ALA A 140 -8.10 -3.31 5.45
C ALA A 140 -8.87 -3.05 6.74
N ASP A 141 -8.51 -1.94 7.40
CA ASP A 141 -9.33 -1.35 8.47
C ASP A 141 -10.35 -0.37 7.86
N GLU A 142 -9.97 0.32 6.77
CA GLU A 142 -10.82 1.25 6.02
C GLU A 142 -10.62 1.04 4.51
N ILE A 143 -11.69 1.26 3.73
CA ILE A 143 -11.66 1.20 2.27
C ILE A 143 -11.86 2.59 1.70
N VAL A 144 -10.95 3.03 0.83
CA VAL A 144 -11.01 4.31 0.13
C VAL A 144 -11.17 4.05 -1.36
N VAL A 145 -12.37 4.31 -1.86
CA VAL A 145 -12.65 4.18 -3.30
C VAL A 145 -11.94 5.32 -4.04
N ASN A 146 -11.05 4.95 -4.97
CA ASN A 146 -10.31 5.89 -5.81
C ASN A 146 -11.06 6.15 -7.11
N GLU A 147 -12.08 7.00 -7.01
CA GLU A 147 -12.90 7.49 -8.12
C GLU A 147 -12.94 9.02 -8.11
N GLY A 148 -12.98 9.61 -9.29
CA GLY A 148 -13.04 11.06 -9.46
C GLY A 148 -11.66 11.72 -9.45
N SER A 149 -11.57 12.94 -8.92
CA SER A 149 -10.30 13.67 -8.89
C SER A 149 -9.38 13.19 -7.76
N LEU A 150 -8.08 13.30 -8.01
CA LEU A 150 -7.06 12.98 -7.00
C LEU A 150 -7.26 13.78 -5.71
N GLU A 151 -7.67 15.04 -5.83
CA GLU A 151 -7.95 15.94 -4.71
C GLU A 151 -9.11 15.42 -3.85
N SER A 152 -10.19 14.96 -4.47
CA SER A 152 -11.35 14.44 -3.73
C SER A 152 -11.03 13.15 -2.98
N VAL A 153 -10.22 12.27 -3.58
CA VAL A 153 -9.77 11.03 -2.93
C VAL A 153 -8.81 11.33 -1.78
N LEU A 154 -7.88 12.27 -2.00
CA LEU A 154 -6.95 12.72 -0.96
C LEU A 154 -7.68 13.33 0.23
N GLU A 155 -8.71 14.14 0.00
CA GLU A 155 -9.52 14.72 1.06
C GLU A 155 -10.23 13.64 1.91
N LYS A 156 -10.85 12.65 1.25
CA LYS A 156 -11.47 11.51 1.93
C LYS A 156 -10.46 10.73 2.77
N LEU A 157 -9.32 10.39 2.18
CA LEU A 157 -8.26 9.65 2.85
C LEU A 157 -7.70 10.44 4.05
N THR A 158 -7.50 11.74 3.90
CA THR A 158 -7.00 12.62 4.97
C THR A 158 -7.98 12.67 6.14
N LYS A 159 -9.28 12.84 5.89
CA LYS A 159 -10.34 12.83 6.93
C LYS A 159 -10.35 11.51 7.70
N LEU A 160 -10.28 10.38 7.00
CA LEU A 160 -10.23 9.06 7.64
C LEU A 160 -8.96 8.86 8.46
N ALA A 161 -7.82 9.29 7.94
CA ALA A 161 -6.53 9.17 8.62
C ALA A 161 -6.49 10.00 9.93
N ILE A 162 -7.03 11.22 9.91
CA ILE A 162 -7.12 12.07 11.12
C ILE A 162 -8.05 11.44 12.16
N ARG A 163 -9.23 10.95 11.73
CA ARG A 163 -10.19 10.28 12.62
C ARG A 163 -9.58 9.05 13.29
N GLY A 164 -8.93 8.18 12.52
CA GLY A 164 -8.27 6.97 13.05
C GLY A 164 -7.13 7.27 14.04
N GLN A 165 -6.53 8.47 13.99
CA GLN A 165 -5.55 8.91 14.99
C GLN A 165 -6.22 9.43 16.27
N GLY A 166 -7.37 10.10 16.15
CA GLY A 166 -8.14 10.64 17.30
C GLY A 166 -8.71 9.52 18.17
N ASP A 167 -9.31 8.51 17.57
CA ASP A 167 -9.86 7.34 18.29
C ASP A 167 -8.76 6.57 19.07
N HIS A 168 -7.53 6.62 18.60
CA HIS A 168 -6.39 6.00 19.30
C HIS A 168 -5.97 6.81 20.54
N LEU A 169 -5.99 8.13 20.47
CA LEU A 169 -5.71 9.00 21.64
C LEU A 169 -6.75 8.78 22.74
N MET A 170 -8.03 8.74 22.37
CA MET A 170 -9.12 8.50 23.34
C MET A 170 -9.01 7.14 24.04
N ARG A 171 -8.58 6.09 23.32
CA ARG A 171 -8.37 4.75 23.91
C ARG A 171 -7.17 4.68 24.87
N ILE A 172 -6.16 5.53 24.68
CA ILE A 172 -4.97 5.56 25.56
C ILE A 172 -5.21 6.44 26.77
N THR A 173 -5.97 7.54 26.64
CA THR A 173 -6.21 8.50 27.73
C THR A 173 -7.37 8.12 28.62
N GLY A 174 -8.17 7.12 28.27
CA GLY A 174 -9.28 6.62 29.10
C GLY A 174 -10.43 7.62 29.26
N LEU A 175 -10.51 8.64 28.38
CA LEU A 175 -11.58 9.63 28.32
C LEU A 175 -12.66 9.22 27.32
#